data_e2bdfb6e1aa5433817bb4dbeb30e9cdb
#
_entry.id   e2bdfb6e1aa5433817bb4dbeb30e9cdb
#
_cell.length_a   1.000
_cell.length_b   1.000
_cell.length_c   1.000
_cell.angle_alpha   90.00
_cell.angle_beta   90.00
_cell.angle_gamma   90.00
#
_symmetry.space_group_name_H-M   'P 1'
#
loop_
_entity.id
_entity.type
_entity.pdbx_description
1 polymer ?
#
loop_
_entity_poly.entity_id
_entity_poly.type
_entity_poly.pdbx_seq_one_letter_code
_entity_poly.pdbx_strand_id
1 'polypeptide(L)'
;MNFAQKIAKESTITFFGMVYGNINRYLYTALLARWVGIEYLGIYALANSIMLISEVLGKMGMESGVMRFVSRLNIETDSKNIQKIIASALKMTASFSLVIMIGLIFSARYIVTQVLNAQPFLTTVMIVFAVAIPFNALTSVSAFATQGFKRLKYKTLVIQFLNPTLLLSSMIFCFWFVSIESAILVPMVITGVIVFFVMIILLKRVSGVTINQIRQARFDTELLKFSYPLMFVIILQTFMHWMDILMLGYFTDAATVGLYHPAIRTAGLLNALIVSFISIYAPIMSQLHNEGDYSEMSHLYKLVSRWMMTFAIPVSLIFIIYPSKMMLLFGPDYMAGSSILVILTVATFIHAALGAASPVLGMSGFTRLTLWNSLGAFILNIVLNVALIPKYGILGAAWATLISLVAIGIARIYEVWWILKLSFISSKMIKPLLAGAITWWCLWSIRPLVMNFHTLATLLIVSMFSILIFGIGLWIMKFEPEDKDFLVGLGILKKSLKKEGK
;
A
#
# COMPACT_ATOMS: atom_id res chain seq x y z
N MET A 1 -21.73 2.57 -24.50
CA MET A 1 -21.40 1.84 -23.25
C MET A 1 -22.01 2.63 -22.12
N ASN A 2 -22.91 2.04 -21.34
CA ASN A 2 -23.58 2.70 -20.23
C ASN A 2 -22.56 3.09 -19.15
N PHE A 3 -22.77 4.20 -18.42
CA PHE A 3 -21.84 4.75 -17.42
C PHE A 3 -21.41 3.68 -16.39
N ALA A 4 -22.35 2.85 -15.92
CA ALA A 4 -22.08 1.73 -15.01
C ALA A 4 -21.13 0.67 -15.61
N GLN A 5 -21.30 0.34 -16.89
CA GLN A 5 -20.43 -0.62 -17.59
C GLN A 5 -19.00 -0.08 -17.76
N LYS A 6 -18.85 1.23 -17.97
CA LYS A 6 -17.54 1.88 -18.05
C LYS A 6 -16.82 1.84 -16.70
N ILE A 7 -17.53 2.17 -15.61
CA ILE A 7 -16.98 2.10 -14.24
C ILE A 7 -16.56 0.67 -13.91
N ALA A 8 -17.42 -0.31 -14.15
CA ALA A 8 -17.12 -1.72 -13.86
C ALA A 8 -15.86 -2.18 -14.61
N LYS A 9 -15.74 -1.87 -15.91
CA LYS A 9 -14.59 -2.22 -16.73
C LYS A 9 -13.28 -1.56 -16.22
N GLU A 10 -13.32 -0.27 -15.90
CA GLU A 10 -12.13 0.44 -15.42
C GLU A 10 -11.73 -0.01 -14.01
N SER A 11 -12.69 -0.34 -13.14
CA SER A 11 -12.42 -0.91 -11.80
C SER A 11 -11.79 -2.28 -11.90
N THR A 12 -12.26 -3.14 -12.80
CA THR A 12 -11.68 -4.47 -13.05
C THR A 12 -10.23 -4.36 -13.52
N ILE A 13 -9.96 -3.48 -14.50
CA ILE A 13 -8.58 -3.24 -14.99
C ILE A 13 -7.69 -2.73 -13.85
N THR A 14 -8.21 -1.84 -13.01
CA THR A 14 -7.46 -1.30 -11.87
C THR A 14 -7.14 -2.38 -10.84
N PHE A 15 -8.09 -3.26 -10.52
CA PHE A 15 -7.88 -4.37 -9.59
C PHE A 15 -6.80 -5.33 -10.09
N PHE A 16 -6.92 -5.83 -11.33
CA PHE A 16 -5.89 -6.70 -11.91
C PHE A 16 -4.53 -6.00 -12.01
N GLY A 17 -4.52 -4.70 -12.33
CA GLY A 17 -3.32 -3.90 -12.33
C GLY A 17 -2.67 -3.83 -10.95
N MET A 18 -3.45 -3.62 -9.88
CA MET A 18 -2.92 -3.59 -8.50
C MET A 18 -2.32 -4.94 -8.09
N VAL A 19 -3.00 -6.05 -8.40
CA VAL A 19 -2.49 -7.40 -8.11
C VAL A 19 -1.19 -7.65 -8.87
N TYR A 20 -1.17 -7.39 -10.16
CA TYR A 20 0.02 -7.52 -11.00
C TYR A 20 1.19 -6.66 -10.49
N GLY A 21 0.92 -5.39 -10.22
CA GLY A 21 1.93 -4.45 -9.72
C GLY A 21 2.51 -4.87 -8.36
N ASN A 22 1.68 -5.37 -7.45
CA ASN A 22 2.13 -5.85 -6.14
C ASN A 22 2.98 -7.13 -6.26
N ILE A 23 2.59 -8.06 -7.14
CA ILE A 23 3.38 -9.28 -7.41
C ILE A 23 4.76 -8.88 -7.96
N ASN A 24 4.82 -7.99 -8.95
CA ASN A 24 6.11 -7.59 -9.53
C ASN A 24 7.00 -6.84 -8.53
N ARG A 25 6.42 -5.96 -7.70
CA ARG A 25 7.19 -5.27 -6.63
C ARG A 25 7.68 -6.25 -5.56
N TYR A 26 6.91 -7.27 -5.25
CA TYR A 26 7.33 -8.33 -4.33
C TYR A 26 8.46 -9.16 -4.93
N LEU A 27 8.33 -9.56 -6.20
CA LEU A 27 9.39 -10.28 -6.95
C LEU A 27 10.66 -9.43 -7.06
N TYR A 28 10.52 -8.14 -7.35
CA TYR A 28 11.66 -7.21 -7.35
C TYR A 28 12.41 -7.25 -6.01
N THR A 29 11.68 -7.11 -4.90
CA THR A 29 12.30 -7.15 -3.57
C THR A 29 12.92 -8.51 -3.27
N ALA A 30 12.27 -9.61 -3.64
CA ALA A 30 12.79 -10.96 -3.39
C ALA A 30 14.04 -11.28 -4.20
N LEU A 31 14.07 -10.91 -5.47
CA LEU A 31 15.25 -11.11 -6.31
C LEU A 31 16.39 -10.18 -5.90
N LEU A 32 16.08 -8.90 -5.63
CA LEU A 32 17.09 -7.95 -5.14
C LEU A 32 17.72 -8.48 -3.85
N ALA A 33 16.92 -8.91 -2.88
CA ALA A 33 17.40 -9.48 -1.62
C ALA A 33 18.36 -10.65 -1.82
N ARG A 34 18.00 -11.59 -2.72
CA ARG A 34 18.82 -12.77 -3.01
C ARG A 34 20.15 -12.45 -3.67
N TRP A 35 20.18 -11.42 -4.50
CA TRP A 35 21.34 -11.11 -5.32
C TRP A 35 22.31 -10.15 -4.65
N VAL A 36 21.77 -9.18 -3.89
CA VAL A 36 22.64 -8.14 -3.29
C VAL A 36 22.99 -8.42 -1.83
N GLY A 37 22.21 -9.30 -1.14
CA GLY A 37 22.41 -9.60 0.26
C GLY A 37 21.73 -8.59 1.21
N ILE A 38 21.84 -8.88 2.51
CA ILE A 38 21.09 -8.19 3.56
C ILE A 38 21.45 -6.70 3.64
N GLU A 39 22.74 -6.39 3.67
CA GLU A 39 23.23 -5.04 3.90
C GLU A 39 22.86 -4.08 2.75
N TYR A 40 23.09 -4.50 1.52
CA TYR A 40 22.70 -3.72 0.34
C TYR A 40 21.19 -3.55 0.22
N LEU A 41 20.39 -4.56 0.62
CA LEU A 41 18.95 -4.42 0.68
C LEU A 41 18.52 -3.38 1.74
N GLY A 42 19.21 -3.32 2.87
CA GLY A 42 18.98 -2.30 3.90
C GLY A 42 19.31 -0.90 3.41
N ILE A 43 20.43 -0.73 2.73
CA ILE A 43 20.81 0.52 2.07
C ILE A 43 19.73 0.96 1.06
N TYR A 44 19.27 0.03 0.21
CA TYR A 44 18.17 0.27 -0.71
C TYR A 44 16.89 0.72 0.03
N ALA A 45 16.51 0.02 1.11
CA ALA A 45 15.30 0.31 1.85
C ALA A 45 15.34 1.70 2.52
N LEU A 46 16.49 2.08 3.11
CA LEU A 46 16.73 3.41 3.69
C LEU A 46 16.65 4.51 2.62
N ALA A 47 17.39 4.37 1.53
CA ALA A 47 17.38 5.34 0.45
C ALA A 47 15.99 5.49 -0.18
N ASN A 48 15.30 4.38 -0.41
CA ASN A 48 13.94 4.38 -0.96
C ASN A 48 12.93 5.05 -0.02
N SER A 49 13.02 4.83 1.29
CA SER A 49 12.13 5.48 2.26
C SER A 49 12.33 6.99 2.30
N ILE A 50 13.58 7.46 2.28
CA ILE A 50 13.91 8.89 2.24
C ILE A 50 13.44 9.50 0.91
N MET A 51 13.67 8.83 -0.22
CA MET A 51 13.22 9.27 -1.53
C MET A 51 11.70 9.43 -1.59
N LEU A 52 10.93 8.44 -1.10
CA LEU A 52 9.46 8.47 -1.15
C LEU A 52 8.87 9.59 -0.28
N ILE A 53 9.45 9.84 0.89
CA ILE A 53 9.05 10.98 1.73
C ILE A 53 9.38 12.31 1.02
N SER A 54 10.56 12.42 0.45
CA SER A 54 10.99 13.59 -0.31
C SER A 54 10.12 13.84 -1.55
N GLU A 55 9.69 12.77 -2.23
CA GLU A 55 8.76 12.84 -3.37
C GLU A 55 7.40 13.44 -2.98
N VAL A 56 6.85 13.08 -1.80
CA VAL A 56 5.61 13.68 -1.30
C VAL A 56 5.75 15.18 -1.10
N LEU A 57 6.88 15.63 -0.55
CA LEU A 57 7.19 17.06 -0.43
C LEU A 57 7.29 17.72 -1.80
N GLY A 58 7.96 17.11 -2.75
CA GLY A 58 8.10 17.63 -4.12
C GLY A 58 6.78 17.75 -4.88
N LYS A 59 5.81 16.88 -4.59
CA LYS A 59 4.47 16.91 -5.20
C LYS A 59 3.55 17.98 -4.62
N MET A 60 3.79 18.47 -3.40
CA MET A 60 3.00 19.50 -2.73
C MET A 60 1.48 19.23 -2.75
N GLY A 61 1.04 17.96 -2.77
CA GLY A 61 -0.37 17.59 -2.85
C GLY A 61 -1.04 17.83 -4.20
N MET A 62 -0.28 18.20 -5.24
CA MET A 62 -0.80 18.53 -6.58
C MET A 62 -1.56 17.38 -7.24
N GLU A 63 -1.32 16.15 -6.87
CA GLU A 63 -2.07 14.97 -7.34
C GLU A 63 -3.58 15.15 -7.09
N SER A 64 -3.96 15.40 -5.86
CA SER A 64 -5.35 15.60 -5.45
C SER A 64 -5.92 16.91 -5.99
N GLY A 65 -5.10 17.97 -6.01
CA GLY A 65 -5.47 19.26 -6.55
C GLY A 65 -5.84 19.20 -8.02
N VAL A 66 -4.92 18.73 -8.88
CA VAL A 66 -5.15 18.66 -10.32
C VAL A 66 -6.35 17.76 -10.67
N MET A 67 -6.48 16.62 -9.99
CA MET A 67 -7.62 15.73 -10.19
C MET A 67 -8.94 16.44 -9.90
N ARG A 68 -9.04 17.13 -8.75
CA ARG A 68 -10.26 17.84 -8.35
C ARG A 68 -10.62 19.00 -9.29
N PHE A 69 -9.65 19.83 -9.61
CA PHE A 69 -9.90 21.02 -10.44
C PHE A 69 -10.26 20.63 -11.88
N VAL A 70 -9.58 19.63 -12.45
CA VAL A 70 -9.91 19.11 -13.80
C VAL A 70 -11.28 18.43 -13.81
N SER A 71 -11.64 17.64 -12.80
CA SER A 71 -12.91 16.90 -12.78
C SER A 71 -14.16 17.77 -12.64
N ARG A 72 -14.01 19.04 -12.23
CA ARG A 72 -15.11 20.02 -12.06
C ARG A 72 -15.47 20.75 -13.35
N LEU A 73 -14.54 20.78 -14.30
CA LEU A 73 -14.69 21.52 -15.55
C LEU A 73 -15.28 20.64 -16.64
N ASN A 74 -16.00 21.26 -17.56
CA ASN A 74 -16.49 20.57 -18.74
C ASN A 74 -15.34 20.43 -19.75
N ILE A 75 -15.08 19.19 -20.17
CA ILE A 75 -13.94 18.85 -21.04
C ILE A 75 -14.05 19.54 -22.41
N GLU A 76 -15.28 19.75 -22.92
CA GLU A 76 -15.54 20.30 -24.27
C GLU A 76 -15.44 21.82 -24.26
N THR A 77 -16.03 22.50 -23.27
CA THR A 77 -16.10 23.97 -23.22
C THR A 77 -14.91 24.61 -22.55
N ASP A 78 -14.33 23.97 -21.53
CA ASP A 78 -13.30 24.56 -20.66
C ASP A 78 -11.88 24.05 -20.97
N SER A 79 -11.65 23.52 -22.17
CA SER A 79 -10.38 22.87 -22.53
C SER A 79 -9.14 23.74 -22.27
N LYS A 80 -9.21 25.05 -22.55
CA LYS A 80 -8.11 26.01 -22.30
C LYS A 80 -7.83 26.19 -20.80
N ASN A 81 -8.87 26.24 -19.97
CA ASN A 81 -8.73 26.36 -18.51
C ASN A 81 -8.14 25.09 -17.91
N ILE A 82 -8.60 23.92 -18.39
CA ILE A 82 -8.03 22.62 -18.00
C ILE A 82 -6.54 22.57 -18.34
N GLN A 83 -6.15 22.99 -19.54
CA GLN A 83 -4.75 23.04 -19.96
C GLN A 83 -3.91 23.97 -19.05
N LYS A 84 -4.43 25.14 -18.68
CA LYS A 84 -3.76 26.08 -17.78
C LYS A 84 -3.54 25.46 -16.39
N ILE A 85 -4.56 24.81 -15.82
CA ILE A 85 -4.49 24.16 -14.52
C ILE A 85 -3.43 23.04 -14.54
N ILE A 86 -3.47 22.15 -15.56
CA ILE A 86 -2.49 21.07 -15.69
C ILE A 86 -1.08 21.62 -15.88
N ALA A 87 -0.91 22.61 -16.75
CA ALA A 87 0.38 23.23 -17.01
C ALA A 87 0.96 23.89 -15.74
N SER A 88 0.11 24.59 -14.96
CA SER A 88 0.50 25.17 -13.67
C SER A 88 0.90 24.11 -12.66
N ALA A 89 0.08 23.03 -12.50
CA ALA A 89 0.37 21.93 -11.60
C ALA A 89 1.71 21.25 -11.94
N LEU A 90 1.95 20.97 -13.22
CA LEU A 90 3.21 20.37 -13.66
C LEU A 90 4.40 21.27 -13.45
N LYS A 91 4.27 22.59 -13.73
CA LYS A 91 5.35 23.56 -13.48
C LYS A 91 5.68 23.69 -12.00
N MET A 92 4.67 23.79 -11.14
CA MET A 92 4.87 23.81 -9.69
C MET A 92 5.53 22.53 -9.19
N THR A 93 5.02 21.37 -9.59
CA THR A 93 5.61 20.07 -9.24
C THR A 93 7.05 19.98 -9.69
N ALA A 94 7.36 20.38 -10.94
CA ALA A 94 8.73 20.40 -11.44
C ALA A 94 9.63 21.30 -10.58
N SER A 95 9.20 22.52 -10.27
CA SER A 95 9.97 23.47 -9.48
C SER A 95 10.22 22.95 -8.05
N PHE A 96 9.17 22.50 -7.35
CA PHE A 96 9.31 22.00 -5.98
C PHE A 96 10.12 20.70 -5.91
N SER A 97 9.87 19.76 -6.82
CA SER A 97 10.60 18.49 -6.83
C SER A 97 12.09 18.67 -7.18
N LEU A 98 12.43 19.64 -8.03
CA LEU A 98 13.82 20.01 -8.29
C LEU A 98 14.50 20.62 -7.06
N VAL A 99 13.81 21.51 -6.33
CA VAL A 99 14.34 22.07 -5.07
C VAL A 99 14.59 20.95 -4.05
N ILE A 100 13.64 20.02 -3.90
CA ILE A 100 13.78 18.89 -2.99
C ILE A 100 14.92 17.96 -3.44
N MET A 101 15.04 17.66 -4.73
CA MET A 101 16.15 16.89 -5.29
C MET A 101 17.49 17.53 -4.94
N ILE A 102 17.65 18.82 -5.23
CA ILE A 102 18.89 19.55 -4.97
C ILE A 102 19.18 19.55 -3.46
N GLY A 103 18.19 19.88 -2.63
CA GLY A 103 18.32 19.82 -1.17
C GLY A 103 18.77 18.47 -0.66
N LEU A 104 18.18 17.38 -1.18
CA LEU A 104 18.53 16.02 -0.78
C LEU A 104 19.96 15.65 -1.26
N ILE A 105 20.37 16.04 -2.45
CA ILE A 105 21.75 15.80 -2.95
C ILE A 105 22.78 16.48 -2.03
N PHE A 106 22.57 17.75 -1.67
CA PHE A 106 23.49 18.48 -0.78
C PHE A 106 23.49 17.94 0.65
N SER A 107 22.33 17.52 1.16
CA SER A 107 22.19 17.00 2.52
C SER A 107 22.52 15.50 2.64
N ALA A 108 22.62 14.75 1.54
CA ALA A 108 22.79 13.29 1.55
C ALA A 108 23.98 12.84 2.40
N ARG A 109 25.17 13.49 2.19
CA ARG A 109 26.37 13.17 2.97
C ARG A 109 26.16 13.42 4.47
N TYR A 110 25.55 14.56 4.83
CA TYR A 110 25.26 14.90 6.23
C TYR A 110 24.30 13.89 6.87
N ILE A 111 23.21 13.55 6.17
CA ILE A 111 22.21 12.57 6.64
C ILE A 111 22.87 11.21 6.88
N VAL A 112 23.71 10.74 5.95
CA VAL A 112 24.33 9.43 6.03
C VAL A 112 25.40 9.37 7.13
N THR A 113 26.24 10.41 7.24
CA THR A 113 27.39 10.37 8.17
C THR A 113 27.04 10.84 9.58
N GLN A 114 26.15 11.82 9.73
CA GLN A 114 25.86 12.44 11.03
C GLN A 114 24.54 11.98 11.65
N VAL A 115 23.55 11.60 10.81
CA VAL A 115 22.24 11.17 11.31
C VAL A 115 22.13 9.65 11.37
N LEU A 116 22.47 8.95 10.27
CA LEU A 116 22.32 7.50 10.19
C LEU A 116 23.58 6.74 10.57
N ASN A 117 24.73 7.42 10.66
CA ASN A 117 26.05 6.80 10.88
C ASN A 117 26.26 5.55 10.02
N ALA A 118 25.85 5.63 8.75
CA ALA A 118 25.79 4.50 7.82
C ALA A 118 26.95 4.54 6.82
N GLN A 119 27.10 3.45 6.05
CA GLN A 119 28.17 3.31 5.07
C GLN A 119 28.12 4.37 3.96
N PRO A 120 29.29 4.80 3.43
CA PRO A 120 29.37 5.81 2.36
C PRO A 120 28.58 5.48 1.09
N PHE A 121 28.39 4.19 0.79
CA PHE A 121 27.61 3.74 -0.38
C PHE A 121 26.14 4.21 -0.32
N LEU A 122 25.55 4.31 0.88
CA LEU A 122 24.21 4.87 1.05
C LEU A 122 24.11 6.31 0.51
N THR A 123 25.18 7.12 0.64
CA THR A 123 25.23 8.47 0.06
C THR A 123 25.07 8.44 -1.46
N THR A 124 25.79 7.54 -2.13
CA THR A 124 25.69 7.36 -3.59
C THR A 124 24.27 6.93 -4.00
N VAL A 125 23.70 5.96 -3.29
CA VAL A 125 22.31 5.50 -3.56
C VAL A 125 21.30 6.62 -3.36
N MET A 126 21.42 7.40 -2.28
CA MET A 126 20.56 8.56 -2.02
C MET A 126 20.65 9.63 -3.10
N ILE A 127 21.85 9.97 -3.56
CA ILE A 127 22.04 10.95 -4.63
C ILE A 127 21.39 10.46 -5.93
N VAL A 128 21.61 9.22 -6.30
CA VAL A 128 21.03 8.63 -7.52
C VAL A 128 19.50 8.56 -7.41
N PHE A 129 18.95 8.15 -6.26
CA PHE A 129 17.51 8.10 -6.04
C PHE A 129 16.90 9.51 -6.02
N ALA A 130 17.61 10.53 -5.53
CA ALA A 130 17.16 11.90 -5.56
C ALA A 130 16.87 12.37 -7.00
N VAL A 131 17.70 11.95 -7.98
CA VAL A 131 17.48 12.27 -9.40
C VAL A 131 16.14 11.73 -9.92
N ALA A 132 15.64 10.63 -9.38
CA ALA A 132 14.35 10.07 -9.78
C ALA A 132 13.14 10.88 -9.26
N ILE A 133 13.30 11.68 -8.21
CA ILE A 133 12.19 12.42 -7.55
C ILE A 133 11.38 13.28 -8.53
N PRO A 134 11.98 14.17 -9.35
CA PRO A 134 11.21 14.99 -10.29
C PRO A 134 10.43 14.17 -11.30
N PHE A 135 11.02 13.11 -11.82
CA PHE A 135 10.37 12.23 -12.81
C PHE A 135 9.18 11.49 -12.21
N ASN A 136 9.34 10.92 -11.01
CA ASN A 136 8.27 10.23 -10.30
C ASN A 136 7.15 11.19 -9.89
N ALA A 137 7.49 12.37 -9.37
CA ALA A 137 6.52 13.39 -8.98
C ALA A 137 5.68 13.87 -10.17
N LEU A 138 6.33 14.19 -11.29
CA LEU A 138 5.65 14.62 -12.52
C LEU A 138 4.80 13.49 -13.12
N THR A 139 5.28 12.25 -13.10
CA THR A 139 4.53 11.07 -13.51
C THR A 139 3.24 10.93 -12.70
N SER A 140 3.35 11.06 -11.40
CA SER A 140 2.22 10.90 -10.49
C SER A 140 1.18 11.99 -10.71
N VAL A 141 1.57 13.28 -10.73
CA VAL A 141 0.64 14.40 -11.00
C VAL A 141 0.00 14.26 -12.38
N SER A 142 0.75 13.84 -13.40
CA SER A 142 0.22 13.58 -14.74
C SER A 142 -0.82 12.45 -14.75
N ALA A 143 -0.57 11.39 -14.01
CA ALA A 143 -1.48 10.26 -13.87
C ALA A 143 -2.80 10.66 -13.20
N PHE A 144 -2.73 11.46 -12.13
CA PHE A 144 -3.92 12.00 -11.47
C PHE A 144 -4.66 13.01 -12.35
N ALA A 145 -3.96 13.79 -13.18
CA ALA A 145 -4.61 14.65 -14.19
C ALA A 145 -5.44 13.80 -15.18
N THR A 146 -4.93 12.66 -15.69
CA THR A 146 -5.72 11.76 -16.54
C THR A 146 -6.93 11.17 -15.82
N GLN A 147 -6.82 10.94 -14.51
CA GLN A 147 -7.96 10.52 -13.68
C GLN A 147 -9.03 11.61 -13.59
N GLY A 148 -8.64 12.89 -13.52
CA GLY A 148 -9.57 14.03 -13.60
C GLY A 148 -10.43 14.03 -14.86
N PHE A 149 -9.92 13.55 -16.00
CA PHE A 149 -10.67 13.28 -17.24
C PHE A 149 -11.54 12.02 -17.17
N LYS A 150 -11.67 11.37 -16.02
CA LYS A 150 -12.39 10.08 -15.86
C LYS A 150 -11.84 8.97 -16.77
N ARG A 151 -10.51 8.95 -16.99
CA ARG A 151 -9.77 7.96 -17.79
C ARG A 151 -8.71 7.26 -16.94
N LEU A 152 -9.17 6.44 -15.96
CA LEU A 152 -8.31 5.71 -15.01
C LEU A 152 -7.34 4.73 -15.70
N LYS A 153 -7.71 4.21 -16.86
CA LYS A 153 -6.91 3.22 -17.60
C LYS A 153 -5.45 3.64 -17.80
N TYR A 154 -5.19 4.93 -18.07
CA TYR A 154 -3.83 5.43 -18.33
C TYR A 154 -2.98 5.42 -17.06
N LYS A 155 -3.56 5.88 -15.94
CA LYS A 155 -2.91 5.80 -14.62
C LYS A 155 -2.58 4.36 -14.26
N THR A 156 -3.55 3.45 -14.40
CA THR A 156 -3.36 2.02 -14.09
C THR A 156 -2.30 1.39 -14.98
N LEU A 157 -2.35 1.64 -16.31
CA LEU A 157 -1.37 1.09 -17.24
C LEU A 157 0.05 1.51 -16.87
N VAL A 158 0.26 2.79 -16.55
CA VAL A 158 1.59 3.32 -16.30
C VAL A 158 2.08 2.96 -14.89
N ILE A 159 1.27 3.17 -13.84
CA ILE A 159 1.71 2.99 -12.45
C ILE A 159 1.68 1.52 -12.01
N GLN A 160 0.70 0.74 -12.50
CA GLN A 160 0.51 -0.63 -12.01
C GLN A 160 1.09 -1.70 -12.95
N PHE A 161 1.20 -1.42 -14.25
CA PHE A 161 1.80 -2.38 -15.19
C PHE A 161 3.22 -1.95 -15.61
N LEU A 162 3.37 -0.79 -16.24
CA LEU A 162 4.63 -0.39 -16.86
C LEU A 162 5.74 -0.16 -15.82
N ASN A 163 5.46 0.62 -14.77
CA ASN A 163 6.46 0.97 -13.76
C ASN A 163 7.04 -0.28 -13.06
N PRO A 164 6.26 -1.20 -12.46
CA PRO A 164 6.85 -2.34 -11.79
C PRO A 164 7.50 -3.36 -12.76
N THR A 165 7.01 -3.44 -14.00
CA THR A 165 7.65 -4.29 -15.02
C THR A 165 9.01 -3.76 -15.42
N LEU A 166 9.12 -2.45 -15.71
CA LEU A 166 10.40 -1.82 -16.05
C LEU A 166 11.38 -1.86 -14.88
N LEU A 167 10.89 -1.64 -13.65
CA LEU A 167 11.72 -1.71 -12.47
C LEU A 167 12.33 -3.11 -12.30
N LEU A 168 11.52 -4.16 -12.44
CA LEU A 168 11.97 -5.54 -12.35
C LEU A 168 12.91 -5.91 -13.51
N SER A 169 12.53 -5.61 -14.75
CA SER A 169 13.33 -5.97 -15.93
C SER A 169 14.66 -5.22 -15.99
N SER A 170 14.69 -3.93 -15.65
CA SER A 170 15.95 -3.15 -15.61
C SER A 170 16.89 -3.63 -14.49
N MET A 171 16.34 -4.06 -13.34
CA MET A 171 17.14 -4.67 -12.27
C MET A 171 17.77 -5.98 -12.74
N ILE A 172 16.98 -6.86 -13.36
CA ILE A 172 17.47 -8.14 -13.90
C ILE A 172 18.57 -7.87 -14.95
N PHE A 173 18.33 -6.93 -15.85
CA PHE A 173 19.32 -6.55 -16.87
C PHE A 173 20.61 -6.03 -16.23
N CYS A 174 20.54 -5.09 -15.29
CA CYS A 174 21.71 -4.53 -14.63
C CYS A 174 22.50 -5.59 -13.86
N PHE A 175 21.82 -6.51 -13.18
CA PHE A 175 22.47 -7.58 -12.44
C PHE A 175 23.28 -8.52 -13.34
N TRP A 176 22.70 -8.93 -14.48
CA TRP A 176 23.34 -9.92 -15.38
C TRP A 176 24.40 -9.30 -16.31
N PHE A 177 24.24 -8.04 -16.71
CA PHE A 177 25.05 -7.44 -17.78
C PHE A 177 25.96 -6.30 -17.32
N VAL A 178 25.79 -5.78 -16.09
CA VAL A 178 26.57 -4.62 -15.62
C VAL A 178 27.28 -4.93 -14.30
N SER A 179 26.58 -4.82 -13.15
CA SER A 179 27.11 -5.11 -11.82
C SER A 179 26.01 -5.20 -10.77
N ILE A 180 26.32 -5.78 -9.59
CA ILE A 180 25.43 -5.83 -8.43
C ILE A 180 25.03 -4.42 -7.97
N GLU A 181 25.97 -3.49 -7.89
CA GLU A 181 25.68 -2.10 -7.49
C GLU A 181 24.77 -1.40 -8.47
N SER A 182 24.97 -1.63 -9.77
CA SER A 182 24.11 -1.10 -10.82
C SER A 182 22.65 -1.61 -10.70
N ALA A 183 22.45 -2.85 -10.23
CA ALA A 183 21.11 -3.40 -10.00
C ALA A 183 20.35 -2.67 -8.88
N ILE A 184 21.04 -1.95 -7.99
CA ILE A 184 20.43 -1.09 -6.97
C ILE A 184 20.21 0.32 -7.52
N LEU A 185 21.21 0.91 -8.15
CA LEU A 185 21.26 2.32 -8.52
C LEU A 185 20.40 2.65 -9.74
N VAL A 186 20.58 1.87 -10.80
CA VAL A 186 20.12 2.23 -12.16
C VAL A 186 18.62 2.05 -12.37
N PRO A 187 17.97 0.97 -11.88
CA PRO A 187 16.56 0.69 -12.15
C PRO A 187 15.61 1.80 -11.75
N MET A 188 15.87 2.45 -10.61
CA MET A 188 15.01 3.53 -10.09
C MET A 188 14.97 4.73 -11.05
N VAL A 189 16.14 5.15 -11.54
CA VAL A 189 16.28 6.31 -12.42
C VAL A 189 15.76 6.00 -13.83
N ILE A 190 16.20 4.89 -14.42
CA ILE A 190 15.79 4.50 -15.78
C ILE A 190 14.26 4.33 -15.83
N THR A 191 13.70 3.61 -14.86
CA THR A 191 12.26 3.42 -14.79
C THR A 191 11.53 4.74 -14.63
N GLY A 192 11.99 5.61 -13.71
CA GLY A 192 11.40 6.93 -13.49
C GLY A 192 11.39 7.77 -14.76
N VAL A 193 12.49 7.81 -15.49
CA VAL A 193 12.63 8.57 -16.75
C VAL A 193 11.70 8.01 -17.84
N ILE A 194 11.75 6.69 -18.10
CA ILE A 194 10.94 6.07 -19.17
C ILE A 194 9.45 6.25 -18.87
N VAL A 195 9.04 5.96 -17.63
CA VAL A 195 7.64 6.05 -17.19
C VAL A 195 7.13 7.50 -17.28
N PHE A 196 7.99 8.47 -16.94
CA PHE A 196 7.68 9.89 -17.09
C PHE A 196 7.40 10.26 -18.54
N PHE A 197 8.28 9.89 -19.49
CA PHE A 197 8.07 10.21 -20.89
C PHE A 197 6.80 9.55 -21.46
N VAL A 198 6.55 8.29 -21.13
CA VAL A 198 5.31 7.61 -21.54
C VAL A 198 4.08 8.34 -20.97
N MET A 199 4.14 8.71 -19.69
CA MET A 199 3.01 9.38 -19.02
C MET A 199 2.72 10.78 -19.61
N ILE A 200 3.75 11.55 -19.91
CA ILE A 200 3.63 12.87 -20.55
C ILE A 200 3.03 12.75 -21.97
N ILE A 201 3.45 11.75 -22.75
CA ILE A 201 2.88 11.49 -24.08
C ILE A 201 1.38 11.15 -23.95
N LEU A 202 1.02 10.29 -22.99
CA LEU A 202 -0.39 9.94 -22.76
C LEU A 202 -1.20 11.14 -22.26
N LEU A 203 -0.65 11.94 -21.37
CA LEU A 203 -1.30 13.17 -20.89
C LEU A 203 -1.53 14.15 -22.05
N LYS A 204 -0.52 14.38 -22.91
CA LYS A 204 -0.66 15.23 -24.10
C LYS A 204 -1.78 14.75 -25.01
N ARG A 205 -1.93 13.44 -25.24
CA ARG A 205 -3.03 12.87 -26.04
C ARG A 205 -4.41 13.10 -25.44
N VAL A 206 -4.50 13.19 -24.11
CA VAL A 206 -5.78 13.36 -23.40
C VAL A 206 -6.16 14.82 -23.24
N SER A 207 -5.20 15.68 -22.86
CA SER A 207 -5.43 17.07 -22.47
C SER A 207 -5.05 18.08 -23.55
N GLY A 208 -4.21 17.69 -24.52
CA GLY A 208 -3.65 18.63 -25.51
C GLY A 208 -2.59 19.58 -24.93
N VAL A 209 -2.19 19.44 -23.67
CA VAL A 209 -1.17 20.30 -23.03
C VAL A 209 0.18 20.15 -23.73
N THR A 210 0.81 21.27 -24.04
CA THR A 210 2.12 21.35 -24.68
C THR A 210 3.22 21.77 -23.71
N ILE A 211 4.47 21.44 -24.01
CA ILE A 211 5.63 21.83 -23.20
C ILE A 211 5.75 23.36 -23.11
N ASN A 212 5.44 24.07 -24.20
CA ASN A 212 5.45 25.54 -24.19
C ASN A 212 4.43 26.14 -23.19
N GLN A 213 3.24 25.54 -23.13
CA GLN A 213 2.24 25.94 -22.12
C GLN A 213 2.72 25.71 -20.71
N ILE A 214 3.39 24.56 -20.44
CA ILE A 214 3.97 24.28 -19.11
C ILE A 214 5.05 25.31 -18.77
N ARG A 215 5.95 25.63 -19.70
CA ARG A 215 7.02 26.61 -19.48
C ARG A 215 6.48 28.01 -19.20
N GLN A 216 5.44 28.44 -19.91
CA GLN A 216 4.82 29.76 -19.79
C GLN A 216 3.77 29.87 -18.68
N ALA A 217 3.33 28.74 -18.11
CA ALA A 217 2.32 28.72 -17.08
C ALA A 217 2.73 29.60 -15.89
N ARG A 218 1.77 30.33 -15.30
CA ARG A 218 1.93 31.01 -14.01
C ARG A 218 1.57 30.02 -12.89
N PHE A 219 2.12 30.24 -11.71
CA PHE A 219 1.74 29.49 -10.52
C PHE A 219 0.29 29.84 -10.16
N ASP A 220 -0.55 28.82 -10.09
CA ASP A 220 -1.94 28.96 -9.68
C ASP A 220 -2.02 28.88 -8.15
N THR A 221 -2.26 30.03 -7.53
CA THR A 221 -2.31 30.16 -6.06
C THR A 221 -3.54 29.48 -5.47
N GLU A 222 -4.65 29.38 -6.20
CA GLU A 222 -5.85 28.69 -5.74
C GLU A 222 -5.62 27.18 -5.69
N LEU A 223 -5.02 26.62 -6.75
CA LEU A 223 -4.61 25.23 -6.79
C LEU A 223 -3.61 24.92 -5.68
N LEU A 224 -2.62 25.79 -5.44
CA LEU A 224 -1.63 25.59 -4.36
C LEU A 224 -2.28 25.64 -2.98
N LYS A 225 -3.12 26.63 -2.69
CA LYS A 225 -3.84 26.76 -1.41
C LYS A 225 -4.71 25.56 -1.10
N PHE A 226 -5.30 24.94 -2.13
CA PHE A 226 -6.06 23.71 -1.97
C PHE A 226 -5.17 22.48 -1.75
N SER A 227 -4.04 22.40 -2.44
CA SER A 227 -3.19 21.20 -2.50
C SER A 227 -2.27 21.07 -1.29
N TYR A 228 -1.69 22.19 -0.79
CA TYR A 228 -0.68 22.11 0.26
C TYR A 228 -1.18 21.49 1.59
N PRO A 229 -2.42 21.72 2.06
CA PRO A 229 -2.90 21.04 3.26
C PRO A 229 -3.02 19.52 3.09
N LEU A 230 -3.37 19.08 1.87
CA LEU A 230 -3.44 17.64 1.56
C LEU A 230 -2.06 16.97 1.56
N MET A 231 -1.01 17.73 1.22
CA MET A 231 0.37 17.24 1.35
C MET A 231 0.67 16.81 2.79
N PHE A 232 0.25 17.58 3.81
CA PHE A 232 0.49 17.20 5.20
C PHE A 232 -0.18 15.89 5.59
N VAL A 233 -1.38 15.63 5.08
CA VAL A 233 -2.06 14.36 5.30
C VAL A 233 -1.30 13.20 4.67
N ILE A 234 -0.86 13.37 3.41
CA ILE A 234 -0.13 12.34 2.68
C ILE A 234 1.25 12.10 3.31
N ILE A 235 1.94 13.16 3.74
CA ILE A 235 3.26 13.03 4.35
C ILE A 235 3.19 12.29 5.69
N LEU A 236 2.19 12.57 6.53
CA LEU A 236 1.96 11.82 7.77
C LEU A 236 1.74 10.33 7.51
N GLN A 237 0.91 9.99 6.52
CA GLN A 237 0.67 8.60 6.13
C GLN A 237 1.95 7.92 5.61
N THR A 238 2.74 8.65 4.82
CA THR A 238 4.01 8.14 4.27
C THR A 238 5.04 7.93 5.39
N PHE A 239 5.16 8.87 6.32
CA PHE A 239 6.01 8.71 7.50
C PHE A 239 5.58 7.51 8.34
N MET A 240 4.28 7.36 8.64
CA MET A 240 3.79 6.19 9.38
C MET A 240 4.17 4.87 8.71
N HIS A 241 4.20 4.83 7.38
CA HIS A 241 4.53 3.62 6.64
C HIS A 241 6.04 3.28 6.66
N TRP A 242 6.90 4.32 6.68
CA TRP A 242 8.36 4.16 6.55
C TRP A 242 9.13 4.44 7.84
N MET A 243 8.45 4.87 8.90
CA MET A 243 9.08 5.32 10.15
C MET A 243 9.93 4.22 10.79
N ASP A 244 9.43 2.99 10.83
CA ASP A 244 10.17 1.87 11.43
C ASP A 244 11.52 1.64 10.72
N ILE A 245 11.55 1.75 9.39
CA ILE A 245 12.78 1.61 8.58
C ILE A 245 13.76 2.76 8.90
N LEU A 246 13.27 4.00 8.98
CA LEU A 246 14.13 5.15 9.32
C LEU A 246 14.65 5.07 10.75
N MET A 247 13.79 4.69 11.70
CA MET A 247 14.17 4.56 13.11
C MET A 247 15.16 3.40 13.31
N LEU A 248 14.98 2.27 12.63
CA LEU A 248 15.96 1.19 12.62
C LEU A 248 17.28 1.66 12.04
N GLY A 249 17.26 2.39 10.91
CA GLY A 249 18.49 2.94 10.31
C GLY A 249 19.20 3.95 11.22
N TYR A 250 18.46 4.66 12.07
CA TYR A 250 19.03 5.61 13.03
C TYR A 250 19.64 4.92 14.26
N PHE A 251 18.94 3.92 14.82
CA PHE A 251 19.36 3.27 16.08
C PHE A 251 20.24 2.03 15.89
N THR A 252 20.28 1.47 14.67
CA THR A 252 21.02 0.23 14.37
C THR A 252 21.86 0.40 13.10
N ASP A 253 21.86 -0.59 12.23
CA ASP A 253 22.64 -0.61 10.99
C ASP A 253 21.81 -0.99 9.76
N ALA A 254 22.41 -0.87 8.58
CA ALA A 254 21.76 -1.21 7.33
C ALA A 254 21.39 -2.69 7.23
N ALA A 255 22.19 -3.58 7.80
CA ALA A 255 21.90 -5.02 7.81
C ALA A 255 20.62 -5.34 8.59
N THR A 256 20.44 -4.71 9.74
CA THR A 256 19.20 -4.82 10.54
C THR A 256 17.97 -4.33 9.76
N VAL A 257 18.08 -3.22 9.05
CA VAL A 257 17.03 -2.71 8.15
C VAL A 257 16.75 -3.70 7.01
N GLY A 258 17.82 -4.30 6.45
CA GLY A 258 17.73 -5.31 5.41
C GLY A 258 16.98 -6.57 5.83
N LEU A 259 17.10 -7.00 7.09
CA LEU A 259 16.32 -8.11 7.65
C LEU A 259 14.84 -7.73 7.88
N TYR A 260 14.57 -6.50 8.28
CA TYR A 260 13.21 -6.01 8.54
C TYR A 260 12.38 -5.81 7.27
N HIS A 261 13.01 -5.31 6.21
CA HIS A 261 12.33 -4.92 4.97
C HIS A 261 11.56 -6.06 4.28
N PRO A 262 12.08 -7.29 4.10
CA PRO A 262 11.33 -8.41 3.58
C PRO A 262 10.15 -8.83 4.46
N ALA A 263 10.31 -8.78 5.78
CA ALA A 263 9.26 -9.14 6.72
C ALA A 263 8.06 -8.18 6.63
N ILE A 264 8.31 -6.85 6.64
CA ILE A 264 7.23 -5.86 6.49
C ILE A 264 6.60 -5.91 5.10
N ARG A 265 7.36 -6.19 4.05
CA ARG A 265 6.83 -6.39 2.69
C ARG A 265 5.91 -7.60 2.61
N THR A 266 6.28 -8.71 3.23
CA THR A 266 5.47 -9.93 3.25
C THR A 266 4.20 -9.76 4.07
N ALA A 267 4.30 -9.24 5.29
CA ALA A 267 3.12 -8.92 6.12
C ALA A 267 2.20 -7.90 5.42
N GLY A 268 2.79 -6.95 4.69
CA GLY A 268 2.08 -5.92 3.91
C GLY A 268 1.19 -6.47 2.77
N LEU A 269 1.37 -7.71 2.33
CA LEU A 269 0.47 -8.33 1.35
C LEU A 269 -0.98 -8.42 1.87
N LEU A 270 -1.17 -8.54 3.18
CA LEU A 270 -2.50 -8.49 3.80
C LEU A 270 -3.19 -7.14 3.62
N ASN A 271 -2.45 -6.05 3.50
CA ASN A 271 -3.03 -4.71 3.27
C ASN A 271 -3.74 -4.59 1.92
N ALA A 272 -3.34 -5.37 0.91
CA ALA A 272 -4.02 -5.37 -0.38
C ALA A 272 -5.48 -5.85 -0.26
N LEU A 273 -5.75 -6.83 0.63
CA LEU A 273 -7.10 -7.28 0.94
C LEU A 273 -7.90 -6.16 1.60
N ILE A 274 -7.33 -5.50 2.61
CA ILE A 274 -7.97 -4.39 3.33
C ILE A 274 -8.38 -3.28 2.36
N VAL A 275 -7.46 -2.82 1.52
CA VAL A 275 -7.70 -1.74 0.56
C VAL A 275 -8.80 -2.12 -0.43
N SER A 276 -8.85 -3.38 -0.87
CA SER A 276 -9.87 -3.87 -1.80
C SER A 276 -11.28 -3.78 -1.21
N PHE A 277 -11.47 -4.18 0.05
CA PHE A 277 -12.77 -4.07 0.72
C PHE A 277 -13.15 -2.62 1.02
N ILE A 278 -12.22 -1.82 1.52
CA ILE A 278 -12.45 -0.41 1.88
C ILE A 278 -12.86 0.41 0.65
N SER A 279 -12.30 0.14 -0.51
CA SER A 279 -12.60 0.91 -1.74
C SER A 279 -14.07 0.85 -2.16
N ILE A 280 -14.75 -0.26 -1.89
CA ILE A 280 -16.18 -0.46 -2.17
C ILE A 280 -17.05 -0.05 -0.96
N TYR A 281 -16.59 -0.37 0.23
CA TYR A 281 -17.29 -0.14 1.47
C TYR A 281 -17.47 1.35 1.82
N ALA A 282 -16.41 2.16 1.65
CA ALA A 282 -16.40 3.55 2.08
C ALA A 282 -17.48 4.42 1.38
N PRO A 283 -17.70 4.37 0.05
CA PRO A 283 -18.77 5.13 -0.59
C PRO A 283 -20.16 4.74 -0.11
N ILE A 284 -20.42 3.43 0.10
CA ILE A 284 -21.71 2.91 0.56
C ILE A 284 -22.00 3.42 1.97
N MET A 285 -21.00 3.40 2.86
CA MET A 285 -21.16 3.93 4.22
C MET A 285 -21.48 5.43 4.23
N SER A 286 -20.88 6.21 3.30
CA SER A 286 -21.20 7.64 3.16
C SER A 286 -22.66 7.86 2.71
N GLN A 287 -23.13 7.05 1.78
CA GLN A 287 -24.51 7.12 1.30
C GLN A 287 -25.50 6.78 2.42
N LEU A 288 -25.33 5.64 3.10
CA LEU A 288 -26.21 5.21 4.20
C LEU A 288 -26.22 6.21 5.36
N HIS A 289 -25.08 6.82 5.66
CA HIS A 289 -25.01 7.87 6.68
C HIS A 289 -25.85 9.10 6.29
N ASN A 290 -25.77 9.54 5.03
CA ASN A 290 -26.58 10.67 4.53
C ASN A 290 -28.07 10.36 4.48
N GLU A 291 -28.44 9.09 4.26
CA GLU A 291 -29.82 8.61 4.29
C GLU A 291 -30.34 8.40 5.73
N GLY A 292 -29.46 8.41 6.73
CA GLY A 292 -29.80 8.16 8.13
C GLY A 292 -30.09 6.70 8.45
N ASP A 293 -29.74 5.76 7.57
CA ASP A 293 -29.96 4.33 7.77
C ASP A 293 -28.85 3.67 8.60
N TYR A 294 -28.88 3.92 9.89
CA TYR A 294 -27.93 3.34 10.85
C TYR A 294 -28.09 1.83 11.01
N SER A 295 -29.26 1.27 10.68
CA SER A 295 -29.51 -0.19 10.73
C SER A 295 -28.67 -0.89 9.68
N GLU A 296 -28.76 -0.43 8.41
CA GLU A 296 -27.98 -1.00 7.31
C GLU A 296 -26.49 -0.67 7.45
N MET A 297 -26.14 0.51 7.97
CA MET A 297 -24.74 0.81 8.35
C MET A 297 -24.17 -0.22 9.34
N SER A 298 -24.95 -0.59 10.38
CA SER A 298 -24.55 -1.58 11.38
C SER A 298 -24.39 -2.97 10.74
N HIS A 299 -25.33 -3.36 9.88
CA HIS A 299 -25.27 -4.63 9.16
C HIS A 299 -24.02 -4.71 8.28
N LEU A 300 -23.80 -3.69 7.46
CA LEU A 300 -22.66 -3.62 6.54
C LEU A 300 -21.32 -3.55 7.28
N TYR A 301 -21.24 -2.83 8.42
CA TYR A 301 -20.04 -2.77 9.24
C TYR A 301 -19.64 -4.14 9.79
N LYS A 302 -20.61 -4.91 10.34
CA LYS A 302 -20.39 -6.29 10.80
C LYS A 302 -19.99 -7.22 9.67
N LEU A 303 -20.64 -7.10 8.52
CA LEU A 303 -20.41 -7.92 7.34
C LEU A 303 -18.99 -7.74 6.79
N VAL A 304 -18.59 -6.48 6.56
CA VAL A 304 -17.28 -6.18 5.98
C VAL A 304 -16.15 -6.52 6.97
N SER A 305 -16.33 -6.24 8.27
CA SER A 305 -15.36 -6.65 9.29
C SER A 305 -15.18 -8.17 9.30
N ARG A 306 -16.27 -8.93 9.21
CA ARG A 306 -16.23 -10.40 9.11
C ARG A 306 -15.51 -10.86 7.84
N TRP A 307 -15.80 -10.28 6.70
CA TRP A 307 -15.15 -10.66 5.43
C TRP A 307 -13.66 -10.34 5.43
N MET A 308 -13.27 -9.15 5.89
CA MET A 308 -11.85 -8.80 5.99
C MET A 308 -11.09 -9.80 6.87
N MET A 309 -11.67 -10.19 8.01
CA MET A 309 -11.11 -11.22 8.88
C MET A 309 -11.08 -12.59 8.18
N THR A 310 -12.17 -12.99 7.52
CA THR A 310 -12.29 -14.28 6.82
C THR A 310 -11.22 -14.46 5.74
N PHE A 311 -10.97 -13.45 4.94
CA PHE A 311 -9.94 -13.53 3.88
C PHE A 311 -8.51 -13.37 4.43
N ALA A 312 -8.33 -12.65 5.54
CA ALA A 312 -7.01 -12.48 6.15
C ALA A 312 -6.53 -13.75 6.89
N ILE A 313 -7.43 -14.55 7.49
CA ILE A 313 -7.06 -15.73 8.29
C ILE A 313 -6.17 -16.71 7.50
N PRO A 314 -6.58 -17.29 6.36
CA PRO A 314 -5.78 -18.32 5.70
C PRO A 314 -4.40 -17.86 5.29
N VAL A 315 -4.26 -16.60 4.87
CA VAL A 315 -2.97 -16.00 4.50
C VAL A 315 -2.10 -15.76 5.74
N SER A 316 -2.68 -15.22 6.80
CA SER A 316 -1.96 -14.98 8.06
C SER A 316 -1.45 -16.28 8.68
N LEU A 317 -2.23 -17.36 8.62
CA LEU A 317 -1.82 -18.68 9.13
C LEU A 317 -0.58 -19.20 8.42
N ILE A 318 -0.47 -19.02 7.10
CA ILE A 318 0.73 -19.40 6.34
C ILE A 318 1.95 -18.63 6.86
N PHE A 319 1.84 -17.31 7.02
CA PHE A 319 2.94 -16.48 7.46
C PHE A 319 3.35 -16.72 8.92
N ILE A 320 2.40 -17.14 9.77
CA ILE A 320 2.67 -17.44 11.18
C ILE A 320 3.25 -18.85 11.36
N ILE A 321 2.77 -19.85 10.62
CA ILE A 321 3.20 -21.26 10.81
C ILE A 321 4.47 -21.58 10.02
N TYR A 322 4.64 -20.94 8.85
CA TYR A 322 5.78 -21.17 7.96
C TYR A 322 6.63 -19.90 7.71
N PRO A 323 6.94 -19.09 8.75
CA PRO A 323 7.62 -17.82 8.56
C PRO A 323 9.02 -18.02 7.95
N SER A 324 9.76 -19.05 8.36
CA SER A 324 11.09 -19.34 7.83
C SER A 324 11.06 -19.70 6.35
N LYS A 325 10.05 -20.41 5.86
CA LYS A 325 9.88 -20.70 4.43
C LYS A 325 9.51 -19.42 3.63
N MET A 326 8.71 -18.52 4.22
CA MET A 326 8.42 -17.24 3.61
C MET A 326 9.67 -16.36 3.51
N MET A 327 10.45 -16.26 4.58
CA MET A 327 11.69 -15.48 4.58
C MET A 327 12.77 -16.09 3.67
N LEU A 328 12.79 -17.41 3.52
CA LEU A 328 13.69 -18.11 2.60
C LEU A 328 13.45 -17.76 1.10
N LEU A 329 12.32 -17.18 0.75
CA LEU A 329 12.10 -16.62 -0.58
C LEU A 329 13.08 -15.48 -0.90
N PHE A 330 13.56 -14.78 0.12
CA PHE A 330 14.54 -13.69 -0.01
C PHE A 330 16.00 -14.18 0.09
N GLY A 331 16.22 -15.36 0.63
CA GLY A 331 17.55 -15.97 0.80
C GLY A 331 17.70 -16.64 2.19
N PRO A 332 18.71 -17.51 2.35
CA PRO A 332 18.93 -18.23 3.61
C PRO A 332 19.13 -17.32 4.81
N ASP A 333 19.88 -16.24 4.62
CA ASP A 333 20.26 -15.31 5.69
C ASP A 333 19.04 -14.56 6.26
N TYR A 334 17.97 -14.43 5.49
CA TYR A 334 16.74 -13.77 5.92
C TYR A 334 15.87 -14.60 6.86
N MET A 335 16.21 -15.88 7.06
CA MET A 335 15.48 -16.74 8.02
C MET A 335 15.52 -16.18 9.45
N ALA A 336 16.54 -15.41 9.82
CA ALA A 336 16.62 -14.70 11.08
C ALA A 336 15.46 -13.70 11.30
N GLY A 337 14.85 -13.21 10.21
CA GLY A 337 13.67 -12.33 10.25
C GLY A 337 12.33 -13.04 10.46
N SER A 338 12.31 -14.35 10.68
CA SER A 338 11.06 -15.13 10.81
C SER A 338 10.18 -14.67 11.96
N SER A 339 10.73 -14.37 13.13
CA SER A 339 9.99 -13.87 14.30
C SER A 339 9.37 -12.49 14.04
N ILE A 340 10.08 -11.64 13.28
CA ILE A 340 9.62 -10.33 12.89
C ILE A 340 8.39 -10.45 11.98
N LEU A 341 8.45 -11.36 10.99
CA LEU A 341 7.33 -11.62 10.10
C LEU A 341 6.08 -12.06 10.90
N VAL A 342 6.24 -12.92 11.91
CA VAL A 342 5.12 -13.35 12.76
C VAL A 342 4.48 -12.16 13.46
N ILE A 343 5.28 -11.31 14.14
CA ILE A 343 4.77 -10.15 14.89
C ILE A 343 4.05 -9.18 13.93
N LEU A 344 4.67 -8.85 12.80
CA LEU A 344 4.08 -7.94 11.80
C LEU A 344 2.84 -8.54 11.14
N THR A 345 2.78 -9.86 10.95
CA THR A 345 1.58 -10.53 10.45
C THR A 345 0.43 -10.43 11.44
N VAL A 346 0.69 -10.66 12.73
CA VAL A 346 -0.32 -10.47 13.80
C VAL A 346 -0.79 -9.02 13.84
N ALA A 347 0.13 -8.06 13.75
CA ALA A 347 -0.19 -6.63 13.69
C ALA A 347 -1.12 -6.28 12.53
N THR A 348 -0.76 -6.75 11.32
CA THR A 348 -1.54 -6.47 10.11
C THR A 348 -2.87 -7.23 10.10
N PHE A 349 -2.91 -8.46 10.62
CA PHE A 349 -4.15 -9.22 10.79
C PHE A 349 -5.14 -8.52 11.73
N ILE A 350 -4.67 -8.07 12.91
CA ILE A 350 -5.51 -7.31 13.84
C ILE A 350 -5.97 -6.00 13.18
N HIS A 351 -5.08 -5.31 12.48
CA HIS A 351 -5.46 -4.12 11.71
C HIS A 351 -6.52 -4.42 10.65
N ALA A 352 -6.45 -5.56 9.97
CA ALA A 352 -7.48 -6.00 9.03
C ALA A 352 -8.82 -6.27 9.74
N ALA A 353 -8.79 -7.02 10.83
CA ALA A 353 -10.00 -7.37 11.58
C ALA A 353 -10.74 -6.14 12.15
N LEU A 354 -9.99 -5.10 12.56
CA LEU A 354 -10.51 -3.87 13.16
C LEU A 354 -10.63 -2.71 12.15
N GLY A 355 -10.06 -2.84 10.96
CA GLY A 355 -9.84 -1.74 10.01
C GLY A 355 -11.10 -1.13 9.40
N ALA A 356 -12.22 -1.84 9.41
CA ALA A 356 -13.49 -1.34 8.89
C ALA A 356 -14.05 -0.12 9.68
N ALA A 357 -13.59 0.13 10.91
CA ALA A 357 -13.97 1.29 11.72
C ALA A 357 -13.47 2.62 11.13
N SER A 358 -12.30 2.64 10.48
CA SER A 358 -11.71 3.86 9.92
C SER A 358 -12.57 4.52 8.83
N PRO A 359 -13.07 3.79 7.81
CA PRO A 359 -13.99 4.35 6.82
C PRO A 359 -15.33 4.79 7.44
N VAL A 360 -15.84 4.09 8.46
CA VAL A 360 -17.08 4.51 9.13
C VAL A 360 -16.94 5.92 9.67
N LEU A 361 -15.91 6.20 10.47
CA LEU A 361 -15.67 7.53 11.03
C LEU A 361 -15.42 8.57 9.93
N GLY A 362 -14.57 8.27 8.96
CA GLY A 362 -14.22 9.20 7.89
C GLY A 362 -15.40 9.58 7.01
N MET A 363 -16.22 8.61 6.64
CA MET A 363 -17.37 8.82 5.74
C MET A 363 -18.59 9.39 6.46
N SER A 364 -18.68 9.23 7.78
CA SER A 364 -19.70 9.87 8.62
C SER A 364 -19.35 11.32 9.03
N GLY A 365 -18.32 11.92 8.42
CA GLY A 365 -17.97 13.32 8.64
C GLY A 365 -16.99 13.59 9.80
N PHE A 366 -16.57 12.56 10.56
CA PHE A 366 -15.63 12.71 11.68
C PHE A 366 -14.16 12.75 11.22
N THR A 367 -13.88 13.55 10.20
CA THR A 367 -12.54 13.65 9.58
C THR A 367 -11.48 14.19 10.52
N ARG A 368 -11.85 15.14 11.40
CA ARG A 368 -10.91 15.67 12.43
C ARG A 368 -10.51 14.59 13.42
N LEU A 369 -11.47 13.77 13.87
CA LEU A 369 -11.20 12.65 14.78
C LEU A 369 -10.28 11.61 14.11
N THR A 370 -10.55 11.27 12.86
CA THR A 370 -9.69 10.39 12.06
C THR A 370 -8.25 10.94 11.93
N LEU A 371 -8.09 12.26 11.79
CA LEU A 371 -6.78 12.91 11.78
C LEU A 371 -6.07 12.78 13.13
N TRP A 372 -6.77 13.10 14.23
CA TRP A 372 -6.21 12.99 15.59
C TRP A 372 -5.81 11.55 15.94
N ASN A 373 -6.62 10.57 15.54
CA ASN A 373 -6.30 9.16 15.68
C ASN A 373 -5.03 8.77 14.93
N SER A 374 -4.90 9.24 13.70
CA SER A 374 -3.70 8.96 12.89
C SER A 374 -2.46 9.63 13.48
N LEU A 375 -2.58 10.85 13.96
CA LEU A 375 -1.50 11.58 14.63
C LEU A 375 -1.11 10.91 15.96
N GLY A 376 -2.10 10.50 16.74
CA GLY A 376 -1.88 9.78 18.00
C GLY A 376 -1.15 8.45 17.78
N ALA A 377 -1.58 7.67 16.77
CA ALA A 377 -0.89 6.43 16.41
C ALA A 377 0.54 6.66 15.94
N PHE A 378 0.76 7.73 15.17
CA PHE A 378 2.09 8.12 14.69
C PHE A 378 3.02 8.49 15.85
N ILE A 379 2.54 9.34 16.77
CA ILE A 379 3.32 9.73 17.96
C ILE A 379 3.59 8.49 18.83
N LEU A 380 2.59 7.65 19.07
CA LEU A 380 2.75 6.42 19.85
C LEU A 380 3.79 5.50 19.21
N ASN A 381 3.75 5.31 17.89
CA ASN A 381 4.73 4.51 17.17
C ASN A 381 6.15 5.06 17.32
N ILE A 382 6.35 6.37 17.20
CA ILE A 382 7.66 7.01 17.42
C ILE A 382 8.15 6.76 18.86
N VAL A 383 7.31 7.05 19.85
CA VAL A 383 7.67 6.88 21.27
C VAL A 383 8.06 5.44 21.57
N LEU A 384 7.28 4.48 21.06
CA LEU A 384 7.58 3.06 21.23
C LEU A 384 8.85 2.64 20.49
N ASN A 385 9.09 3.14 19.28
CA ASN A 385 10.32 2.87 18.54
C ASN A 385 11.56 3.40 19.31
N VAL A 386 11.50 4.63 19.81
CA VAL A 386 12.58 5.23 20.63
C VAL A 386 12.84 4.41 21.90
N ALA A 387 11.78 3.89 22.52
CA ALA A 387 11.91 3.12 23.77
C ALA A 387 12.34 1.66 23.54
N LEU A 388 11.86 1.02 22.47
CA LEU A 388 12.00 -0.42 22.26
C LEU A 388 13.16 -0.79 21.32
N ILE A 389 13.47 0.02 20.30
CA ILE A 389 14.56 -0.32 19.38
C ILE A 389 15.92 -0.38 20.07
N PRO A 390 16.30 0.58 20.95
CA PRO A 390 17.60 0.49 21.64
C PRO A 390 17.74 -0.74 22.56
N LYS A 391 16.62 -1.28 23.06
CA LYS A 391 16.61 -2.42 23.98
C LYS A 391 16.47 -3.77 23.27
N TYR A 392 15.65 -3.83 22.24
CA TYR A 392 15.23 -5.08 21.59
C TYR A 392 15.59 -5.12 20.10
N GLY A 393 16.28 -4.09 19.58
CA GLY A 393 16.68 -4.01 18.18
C GLY A 393 15.48 -4.11 17.24
N ILE A 394 15.61 -4.93 16.23
CA ILE A 394 14.62 -5.16 15.18
C ILE A 394 13.24 -5.67 15.72
N LEU A 395 13.24 -6.46 16.78
CA LEU A 395 12.01 -6.90 17.44
C LEU A 395 11.28 -5.74 18.10
N GLY A 396 12.03 -4.75 18.60
CA GLY A 396 11.47 -3.53 19.18
C GLY A 396 10.62 -2.77 18.18
N ALA A 397 11.09 -2.62 16.93
CA ALA A 397 10.32 -2.00 15.85
C ALA A 397 9.03 -2.77 15.52
N ALA A 398 9.12 -4.10 15.44
CA ALA A 398 7.95 -4.94 15.17
C ALA A 398 6.89 -4.85 16.28
N TRP A 399 7.30 -4.84 17.53
CA TRP A 399 6.41 -4.64 18.68
C TRP A 399 5.81 -3.22 18.72
N ALA A 400 6.59 -2.19 18.41
CA ALA A 400 6.10 -0.81 18.31
C ALA A 400 4.97 -0.70 17.29
N THR A 401 5.15 -1.29 16.12
CA THR A 401 4.12 -1.35 15.07
C THR A 401 2.88 -2.11 15.54
N LEU A 402 3.06 -3.30 16.14
CA LEU A 402 1.93 -4.10 16.64
C LEU A 402 1.11 -3.29 17.68
N ILE A 403 1.76 -2.75 18.69
CA ILE A 403 1.09 -2.02 19.77
C ILE A 403 0.36 -0.79 19.19
N SER A 404 0.99 -0.05 18.29
CA SER A 404 0.40 1.16 17.69
C SER A 404 -0.82 0.84 16.83
N LEU A 405 -0.77 -0.22 16.01
CA LEU A 405 -1.90 -0.65 15.18
C LEU A 405 -3.07 -1.19 16.01
N VAL A 406 -2.78 -1.92 17.09
CA VAL A 406 -3.81 -2.40 18.02
C VAL A 406 -4.45 -1.24 18.76
N ALA A 407 -3.66 -0.33 19.31
CA ALA A 407 -4.16 0.83 20.05
C ALA A 407 -5.09 1.70 19.21
N ILE A 408 -4.68 2.05 17.96
CA ILE A 408 -5.53 2.84 17.07
C ILE A 408 -6.77 2.07 16.63
N GLY A 409 -6.67 0.76 16.41
CA GLY A 409 -7.82 -0.09 16.07
C GLY A 409 -8.86 -0.09 17.17
N ILE A 410 -8.44 -0.28 18.42
CA ILE A 410 -9.32 -0.26 19.60
C ILE A 410 -9.95 1.14 19.78
N ALA A 411 -9.16 2.22 19.67
CA ALA A 411 -9.66 3.58 19.79
C ALA A 411 -10.78 3.85 18.78
N ARG A 412 -10.56 3.52 17.51
CA ARG A 412 -11.56 3.72 16.44
C ARG A 412 -12.84 2.92 16.66
N ILE A 413 -12.74 1.67 17.15
CA ILE A 413 -13.90 0.86 17.46
C ILE A 413 -14.69 1.48 18.61
N TYR A 414 -14.00 1.92 19.66
CA TYR A 414 -14.62 2.59 20.79
C TYR A 414 -15.35 3.87 20.36
N GLU A 415 -14.73 4.68 19.50
CA GLU A 415 -15.32 5.90 18.94
C GLU A 415 -16.56 5.62 18.09
N VAL A 416 -16.50 4.62 17.19
CA VAL A 416 -17.66 4.21 16.39
C VAL A 416 -18.80 3.75 17.28
N TRP A 417 -18.50 2.95 18.31
CA TRP A 417 -19.50 2.51 19.28
C TRP A 417 -20.08 3.66 20.10
N TRP A 418 -19.23 4.58 20.56
CA TRP A 418 -19.67 5.68 21.42
C TRP A 418 -20.46 6.75 20.65
N ILE A 419 -20.00 7.14 19.46
CA ILE A 419 -20.56 8.24 18.67
C ILE A 419 -21.78 7.76 17.84
N LEU A 420 -21.61 6.67 17.11
CA LEU A 420 -22.61 6.19 16.15
C LEU A 420 -23.46 5.04 16.70
N LYS A 421 -23.14 4.53 17.90
CA LYS A 421 -23.78 3.36 18.53
C LYS A 421 -23.71 2.09 17.67
N LEU A 422 -22.72 1.99 16.77
CA LEU A 422 -22.53 0.84 15.91
C LEU A 422 -21.53 -0.13 16.54
N SER A 423 -21.82 -1.43 16.50
CA SER A 423 -20.90 -2.49 16.92
C SER A 423 -20.44 -3.31 15.72
N PHE A 424 -19.16 -3.63 15.67
CA PHE A 424 -18.61 -4.55 14.65
C PHE A 424 -18.78 -6.02 15.05
N ILE A 425 -19.01 -6.31 16.35
CA ILE A 425 -19.08 -7.66 16.88
C ILE A 425 -20.35 -8.34 16.39
N SER A 426 -20.18 -9.55 15.85
CA SER A 426 -21.29 -10.40 15.43
C SER A 426 -20.97 -11.85 15.81
N SER A 427 -21.99 -12.60 16.27
CA SER A 427 -21.84 -14.04 16.52
C SER A 427 -21.40 -14.82 15.27
N LYS A 428 -21.71 -14.28 14.09
CA LYS A 428 -21.27 -14.84 12.79
C LYS A 428 -19.73 -14.84 12.61
N MET A 429 -18.98 -14.04 13.38
CA MET A 429 -17.51 -14.03 13.36
C MET A 429 -16.89 -15.29 13.99
N ILE A 430 -17.63 -16.03 14.79
CA ILE A 430 -17.16 -17.27 15.40
C ILE A 430 -16.85 -18.32 14.33
N LYS A 431 -17.64 -18.37 13.23
CA LYS A 431 -17.42 -19.34 12.14
C LYS A 431 -16.03 -19.25 11.50
N PRO A 432 -15.58 -18.08 10.98
CA PRO A 432 -14.25 -17.97 10.43
C PRO A 432 -13.14 -18.18 11.48
N LEU A 433 -13.35 -17.84 12.75
CA LEU A 433 -12.37 -18.11 13.82
C LEU A 433 -12.23 -19.62 14.07
N LEU A 434 -13.35 -20.35 14.15
CA LEU A 434 -13.30 -21.83 14.31
C LEU A 434 -12.69 -22.51 13.07
N ALA A 435 -13.09 -22.10 11.87
CA ALA A 435 -12.48 -22.59 10.63
C ALA A 435 -10.97 -22.29 10.61
N GLY A 436 -10.55 -21.11 11.08
CA GLY A 436 -9.16 -20.75 11.24
C GLY A 436 -8.41 -21.64 12.24
N ALA A 437 -9.01 -21.94 13.38
CA ALA A 437 -8.43 -22.83 14.39
C ALA A 437 -8.22 -24.24 13.86
N ILE A 438 -9.21 -24.79 13.12
CA ILE A 438 -9.09 -26.09 12.45
C ILE A 438 -7.97 -26.04 11.41
N THR A 439 -7.93 -25.00 10.60
CA THR A 439 -6.88 -24.81 9.58
C THR A 439 -5.50 -24.70 10.22
N TRP A 440 -5.38 -23.94 11.31
CA TRP A 440 -4.14 -23.88 12.09
C TRP A 440 -3.68 -25.27 12.52
N TRP A 441 -4.57 -26.03 13.16
CA TRP A 441 -4.23 -27.36 13.65
C TRP A 441 -3.79 -28.30 12.52
N CYS A 442 -4.50 -28.30 11.41
CA CYS A 442 -4.14 -29.09 10.24
C CYS A 442 -2.78 -28.67 9.64
N LEU A 443 -2.55 -27.35 9.46
CA LEU A 443 -1.28 -26.83 8.94
C LEU A 443 -0.11 -27.14 9.89
N TRP A 444 -0.35 -27.05 11.19
CA TRP A 444 0.67 -27.41 12.19
C TRP A 444 1.02 -28.91 12.14
N SER A 445 0.01 -29.77 12.02
CA SER A 445 0.20 -31.23 11.96
C SER A 445 0.98 -31.68 10.71
N ILE A 446 0.76 -31.05 9.56
CA ILE A 446 1.50 -31.39 8.34
C ILE A 446 2.89 -30.74 8.25
N ARG A 447 3.21 -29.81 9.17
CA ARG A 447 4.47 -29.06 9.15
C ARG A 447 5.71 -29.94 9.05
N PRO A 448 5.89 -31.02 9.85
CA PRO A 448 7.06 -31.90 9.75
C PRO A 448 7.21 -32.56 8.37
N LEU A 449 6.10 -32.87 7.71
CA LEU A 449 6.10 -33.54 6.41
C LEU A 449 6.53 -32.62 5.28
N VAL A 450 6.07 -31.34 5.31
CA VAL A 450 6.29 -30.39 4.19
C VAL A 450 7.54 -29.54 4.36
N MET A 451 8.13 -29.46 5.56
CA MET A 451 9.34 -28.64 5.81
C MET A 451 10.57 -29.15 5.05
N ASN A 452 10.61 -30.42 4.66
CA ASN A 452 11.72 -31.01 3.92
C ASN A 452 11.65 -30.76 2.40
N PHE A 453 10.51 -30.30 1.87
CA PHE A 453 10.38 -29.99 0.45
C PHE A 453 11.03 -28.65 0.09
N HIS A 454 11.29 -28.49 -1.20
CA HIS A 454 11.76 -27.22 -1.75
C HIS A 454 10.80 -26.08 -1.37
N THR A 455 11.35 -24.89 -1.06
CA THR A 455 10.60 -23.73 -0.51
C THR A 455 9.34 -23.39 -1.31
N LEU A 456 9.44 -23.29 -2.62
CA LEU A 456 8.27 -22.95 -3.46
C LEU A 456 7.21 -24.06 -3.44
N ALA A 457 7.64 -25.33 -3.46
CA ALA A 457 6.71 -26.46 -3.36
C ALA A 457 5.99 -26.48 -2.01
N THR A 458 6.72 -26.27 -0.91
CA THR A 458 6.13 -26.13 0.43
C THR A 458 5.07 -25.05 0.45
N LEU A 459 5.41 -23.85 -0.03
CA LEU A 459 4.50 -22.69 0.02
C LEU A 459 3.27 -22.89 -0.87
N LEU A 460 3.42 -23.51 -2.06
CA LEU A 460 2.28 -23.84 -2.93
C LEU A 460 1.36 -24.87 -2.27
N ILE A 461 1.91 -25.98 -1.76
CA ILE A 461 1.14 -27.03 -1.09
C ILE A 461 0.39 -26.42 0.11
N VAL A 462 1.08 -25.71 0.97
CA VAL A 462 0.51 -25.12 2.19
C VAL A 462 -0.55 -24.08 1.86
N SER A 463 -0.36 -23.27 0.81
CA SER A 463 -1.34 -22.28 0.38
C SER A 463 -2.61 -22.92 -0.16
N MET A 464 -2.49 -23.93 -1.02
CA MET A 464 -3.64 -24.69 -1.52
C MET A 464 -4.37 -25.40 -0.37
N PHE A 465 -3.63 -26.04 0.52
CA PHE A 465 -4.18 -26.78 1.66
C PHE A 465 -4.87 -25.84 2.66
N SER A 466 -4.28 -24.67 2.94
CA SER A 466 -4.87 -23.64 3.79
C SER A 466 -6.22 -23.15 3.25
N ILE A 467 -6.28 -22.78 1.97
CA ILE A 467 -7.50 -22.31 1.31
C ILE A 467 -8.57 -23.41 1.29
N LEU A 468 -8.17 -24.65 0.98
CA LEU A 468 -9.07 -25.78 0.86
C LEU A 468 -9.68 -26.15 2.22
N ILE A 469 -8.87 -26.34 3.26
CA ILE A 469 -9.37 -26.70 4.60
C ILE A 469 -10.21 -25.58 5.19
N PHE A 470 -9.76 -24.33 5.06
CA PHE A 470 -10.52 -23.18 5.53
C PHE A 470 -11.87 -23.06 4.82
N GLY A 471 -11.88 -23.25 3.50
CA GLY A 471 -13.11 -23.27 2.69
C GLY A 471 -14.06 -24.41 3.06
N ILE A 472 -13.54 -25.63 3.26
CA ILE A 472 -14.32 -26.77 3.74
C ILE A 472 -14.88 -26.50 5.14
N GLY A 473 -14.06 -25.95 6.04
CA GLY A 473 -14.51 -25.56 7.39
C GLY A 473 -15.70 -24.60 7.36
N LEU A 474 -15.63 -23.54 6.55
CA LEU A 474 -16.73 -22.60 6.36
C LEU A 474 -17.96 -23.27 5.71
N TRP A 475 -17.74 -24.16 4.74
CA TRP A 475 -18.83 -24.89 4.07
C TRP A 475 -19.60 -25.81 5.04
N ILE A 476 -18.89 -26.56 5.89
CA ILE A 476 -19.48 -27.43 6.93
C ILE A 476 -20.29 -26.58 7.94
N MET A 477 -19.77 -25.39 8.31
CA MET A 477 -20.47 -24.49 9.24
C MET A 477 -21.62 -23.73 8.57
N LYS A 478 -21.91 -24.01 7.32
CA LYS A 478 -22.91 -23.36 6.45
C LYS A 478 -22.60 -21.88 6.23
N PHE A 479 -22.38 -21.53 4.98
CA PHE A 479 -22.26 -20.11 4.57
C PHE A 479 -23.47 -19.30 4.97
N GLU A 480 -23.24 -18.09 5.42
CA GLU A 480 -24.29 -17.11 5.59
C GLU A 480 -24.92 -16.74 4.22
N PRO A 481 -26.19 -16.26 4.19
CA PRO A 481 -26.80 -15.85 2.93
C PRO A 481 -25.97 -14.88 2.13
N GLU A 482 -25.39 -13.89 2.81
CA GLU A 482 -24.55 -12.85 2.21
C GLU A 482 -23.25 -13.43 1.58
N ASP A 483 -22.69 -14.48 2.17
CA ASP A 483 -21.51 -15.15 1.63
C ASP A 483 -21.84 -15.92 0.34
N LYS A 484 -23.04 -16.52 0.28
CA LYS A 484 -23.53 -17.20 -0.93
C LYS A 484 -23.74 -16.20 -2.06
N ASP A 485 -24.36 -15.07 -1.77
CA ASP A 485 -24.59 -14.02 -2.76
C ASP A 485 -23.25 -13.45 -3.31
N PHE A 486 -22.26 -13.29 -2.43
CA PHE A 486 -20.91 -12.89 -2.82
C PHE A 486 -20.25 -13.94 -3.75
N LEU A 487 -20.30 -15.23 -3.39
CA LEU A 487 -19.74 -16.31 -4.20
C LEU A 487 -20.47 -16.49 -5.54
N VAL A 488 -21.78 -16.24 -5.58
CA VAL A 488 -22.56 -16.20 -6.84
C VAL A 488 -22.12 -15.01 -7.69
N GLY A 489 -21.90 -13.85 -7.09
CA GLY A 489 -21.39 -12.67 -7.77
C GLY A 489 -19.99 -12.85 -8.40
N LEU A 490 -19.16 -13.69 -7.78
CA LEU A 490 -17.84 -14.11 -8.31
C LEU A 490 -17.92 -15.24 -9.35
N GLY A 491 -19.12 -15.80 -9.62
CA GLY A 491 -19.29 -16.92 -10.54
C GLY A 491 -18.80 -18.28 -10.00
N ILE A 492 -18.47 -18.37 -8.71
CA ILE A 492 -18.00 -19.61 -8.04
C ILE A 492 -19.16 -20.54 -7.74
N LEU A 493 -20.31 -20.00 -7.37
CA LEU A 493 -21.55 -20.74 -7.16
C LEU A 493 -22.58 -20.36 -8.23
N LYS A 494 -23.34 -21.36 -8.70
CA LYS A 494 -24.50 -21.12 -9.58
C LYS A 494 -25.63 -20.51 -8.74
N LYS A 495 -26.29 -19.50 -9.29
CA LYS A 495 -27.51 -18.92 -8.72
C LYS A 495 -28.52 -20.06 -8.53
N SER A 496 -28.79 -20.45 -7.31
CA SER A 496 -29.89 -21.40 -7.05
C SER A 496 -31.16 -20.67 -7.46
N LEU A 497 -31.82 -21.16 -8.49
CA LEU A 497 -33.17 -20.73 -8.83
C LEU A 497 -34.04 -20.98 -7.59
N LYS A 498 -34.24 -19.92 -6.77
CA LYS A 498 -35.37 -19.91 -5.84
C LYS A 498 -36.58 -20.14 -6.73
N LYS A 499 -37.20 -21.31 -6.65
CA LYS A 499 -38.61 -21.47 -6.98
C LYS A 499 -39.35 -20.49 -6.04
N GLU A 500 -39.78 -19.37 -6.60
CA GLU A 500 -40.92 -18.64 -6.07
C GLU A 500 -42.09 -19.60 -6.12
N GLY A 501 -42.28 -20.31 -5.04
CA GLY A 501 -43.48 -21.10 -4.78
C GLY A 501 -44.51 -20.21 -4.11
N LYS A 502 -45.56 -20.03 -4.84
CA LYS A 502 -46.88 -19.45 -4.54
C LYS A 502 -47.20 -19.24 -3.08
#